data_e432e6e378edc053f4e25f5ae3c9ea23
#
_entry.id   e432e6e378edc053f4e25f5ae3c9ea23
#
_cell.length_a   1.000
_cell.length_b   1.000
_cell.length_c   1.000
_cell.angle_alpha   90.00
_cell.angle_beta   90.00
_cell.angle_gamma   90.00
#
_symmetry.space_group_name_H-M   'P 1'
#
loop_
_entity.id
_entity.type
_entity.pdbx_description
1 polymer ?
#
loop_
_entity_poly.entity_id
_entity_poly.type
_entity_poly.pdbx_seq_one_letter_code
_entity_poly.pdbx_strand_id
1 'polypeptide(L)'
;MNKAKIIGIDGLGGSGKTTFSKILQQRLDHAKLFHLDDFIYPKSIRYDQNVSEQEAYYNKQWRYDYLIQSILKPLKNGLPINGLIEFYNKENDDYEEKQVMIPAEGMIIVEGVFLQRKELRDYFDAVIFIDVNKEDRLERVLGRDHYIGTQDEILKKYESRYFPAEDRYLEEYDPVHLADRVLSAVNSRLEREVNDVISFIENRSSSTR
;
A
#
# COMPACT_ATOMS: atom_id res chain seq x y z
N MET A 1 11.60 1.59 -25.41
CA MET A 1 10.28 2.13 -25.02
C MET A 1 10.32 2.37 -23.53
N ASN A 2 10.04 3.57 -23.09
CA ASN A 2 9.90 3.84 -21.67
C ASN A 2 8.70 3.05 -21.15
N LYS A 3 8.85 2.41 -20.00
CA LYS A 3 7.75 1.68 -19.33
C LYS A 3 7.20 2.55 -18.21
N ALA A 4 5.97 2.28 -17.80
CA ALA A 4 5.40 2.89 -16.60
C ALA A 4 6.31 2.65 -15.40
N LYS A 5 6.37 3.64 -14.51
CA LYS A 5 7.03 3.50 -13.21
C LYS A 5 6.02 3.13 -12.15
N ILE A 6 6.33 2.10 -11.40
CA ILE A 6 5.49 1.58 -10.34
C ILE A 6 6.21 1.74 -9.00
N ILE A 7 5.72 2.67 -8.17
CA ILE A 7 6.31 3.01 -6.87
C ILE A 7 5.44 2.46 -5.75
N GLY A 8 6.03 1.66 -4.87
CA GLY A 8 5.39 1.17 -3.66
C GLY A 8 5.65 2.09 -2.47
N ILE A 9 4.60 2.45 -1.73
CA ILE A 9 4.71 3.12 -0.41
C ILE A 9 4.21 2.12 0.62
N ASP A 10 5.14 1.43 1.23
CA ASP A 10 4.90 0.38 2.22
C ASP A 10 5.08 0.90 3.65
N GLY A 11 4.62 0.13 4.60
CA GLY A 11 4.71 0.43 6.03
C GLY A 11 3.51 -0.12 6.78
N LEU A 12 3.62 -0.24 8.08
CA LEU A 12 2.61 -0.89 8.91
C LEU A 12 1.39 0.03 9.18
N GLY A 13 0.32 -0.51 9.74
CA GLY A 13 -0.88 0.26 10.09
C GLY A 13 -0.54 1.45 10.99
N GLY A 14 -1.08 2.64 10.68
CA GLY A 14 -0.80 3.86 11.44
C GLY A 14 0.52 4.57 11.11
N SER A 15 1.34 4.08 10.16
CA SER A 15 2.63 4.71 9.81
C SER A 15 2.51 6.05 9.06
N GLY A 16 1.33 6.37 8.49
CA GLY A 16 1.11 7.64 7.76
C GLY A 16 1.27 7.54 6.24
N LYS A 17 1.35 6.33 5.69
CA LYS A 17 1.46 6.05 4.23
C LYS A 17 0.49 6.86 3.38
N THR A 18 -0.79 6.81 3.71
CA THR A 18 -1.85 7.45 2.93
C THR A 18 -1.65 8.97 2.83
N THR A 19 -1.26 9.62 3.93
CA THR A 19 -0.97 11.06 3.93
C THR A 19 0.25 11.36 3.07
N PHE A 20 1.34 10.60 3.26
CA PHE A 20 2.56 10.73 2.47
C PHE A 20 2.30 10.53 0.97
N SER A 21 1.59 9.47 0.60
CA SER A 21 1.31 9.12 -0.80
C SER A 21 0.45 10.15 -1.52
N LYS A 22 -0.52 10.76 -0.81
CA LYS A 22 -1.33 11.84 -1.37
C LYS A 22 -0.51 13.08 -1.68
N ILE A 23 0.40 13.48 -0.79
CA ILE A 23 1.29 14.63 -1.03
C ILE A 23 2.28 14.30 -2.14
N LEU A 24 2.85 13.11 -2.15
CA LEU A 24 3.75 12.65 -3.21
C LEU A 24 3.04 12.68 -4.57
N GLN A 25 1.81 12.19 -4.66
CA GLN A 25 1.02 12.23 -5.89
C GLN A 25 0.77 13.65 -6.37
N GLN A 26 0.46 14.60 -5.46
CA GLN A 26 0.23 15.99 -5.82
C GLN A 26 1.46 16.71 -6.39
N ARG A 27 2.66 16.21 -6.05
CA ARG A 27 3.94 16.77 -6.51
C ARG A 27 4.48 16.07 -7.77
N LEU A 28 4.02 14.85 -8.06
CA LEU A 28 4.42 14.10 -9.24
C LEU A 28 3.36 14.25 -10.33
N ASP A 29 3.68 15.03 -11.35
CA ASP A 29 2.77 15.27 -12.47
C ASP A 29 2.28 13.94 -13.07
N HIS A 30 0.96 13.84 -13.22
CA HIS A 30 0.28 12.69 -13.83
C HIS A 30 0.42 11.34 -13.13
N ALA A 31 0.97 11.29 -11.91
CA ALA A 31 0.99 10.05 -11.13
C ALA A 31 -0.42 9.65 -10.70
N LYS A 32 -0.77 8.36 -10.85
CA LYS A 32 -2.00 7.79 -10.30
C LYS A 32 -1.71 7.10 -8.98
N LEU A 33 -2.54 7.35 -7.97
CA LEU A 33 -2.45 6.71 -6.66
C LEU A 33 -3.50 5.61 -6.54
N PHE A 34 -3.07 4.43 -6.14
CA PHE A 34 -3.90 3.30 -5.77
C PHE A 34 -3.68 2.93 -4.31
N HIS A 35 -4.77 2.71 -3.60
CA HIS A 35 -4.74 2.19 -2.24
C HIS A 35 -4.91 0.67 -2.29
N LEU A 36 -4.05 -0.09 -1.65
CA LEU A 36 -4.20 -1.55 -1.59
C LEU A 36 -5.54 -1.94 -0.95
N ASP A 37 -6.05 -1.11 -0.04
CA ASP A 37 -7.35 -1.30 0.61
C ASP A 37 -8.56 -1.16 -0.35
N ASP A 38 -8.35 -0.65 -1.57
CA ASP A 38 -9.37 -0.67 -2.62
C ASP A 38 -9.44 -2.03 -3.35
N PHE A 39 -8.50 -2.94 -3.08
CA PHE A 39 -8.39 -4.27 -3.68
C PHE A 39 -8.52 -5.38 -2.64
N ILE A 40 -9.48 -5.26 -1.73
CA ILE A 40 -9.74 -6.26 -0.70
C ILE A 40 -10.92 -7.16 -1.08
N TYR A 41 -10.94 -8.35 -0.49
CA TYR A 41 -12.08 -9.26 -0.58
C TYR A 41 -13.27 -8.78 0.26
N PRO A 42 -14.52 -9.20 -0.06
CA PRO A 42 -15.68 -9.01 0.81
C PRO A 42 -15.48 -9.63 2.20
N LYS A 43 -16.25 -9.16 3.17
CA LYS A 43 -16.15 -9.60 4.58
C LYS A 43 -16.29 -11.11 4.74
N SER A 44 -17.12 -11.75 3.91
CA SER A 44 -17.33 -13.22 3.93
C SER A 44 -16.03 -14.01 3.69
N ILE A 45 -15.05 -13.44 2.98
CA ILE A 45 -13.74 -14.06 2.70
C ILE A 45 -12.71 -13.60 3.74
N ARG A 46 -12.59 -12.30 3.97
CA ARG A 46 -11.53 -11.71 4.81
C ARG A 46 -11.76 -11.86 6.32
N TYR A 47 -12.95 -12.31 6.75
CA TYR A 47 -13.29 -12.69 8.12
C TYR A 47 -13.70 -14.17 8.21
N ASP A 48 -12.95 -15.04 7.53
CA ASP A 48 -13.16 -16.48 7.56
C ASP A 48 -13.01 -17.02 8.98
N GLN A 49 -14.11 -17.61 9.51
CA GLN A 49 -14.17 -18.15 10.86
C GLN A 49 -13.37 -19.44 11.04
N ASN A 50 -12.87 -20.05 9.95
CA ASN A 50 -12.11 -21.30 9.99
C ASN A 50 -10.60 -21.09 10.25
N VAL A 51 -10.15 -19.85 10.28
CA VAL A 51 -8.75 -19.47 10.53
C VAL A 51 -8.67 -18.38 11.60
N SER A 52 -7.48 -18.16 12.16
CA SER A 52 -7.28 -17.05 13.09
C SER A 52 -7.49 -15.68 12.42
N GLU A 53 -7.83 -14.66 13.22
CA GLU A 53 -7.94 -13.27 12.75
C GLU A 53 -6.67 -12.79 12.04
N GLN A 54 -5.51 -13.11 12.59
CA GLN A 54 -4.21 -12.84 11.98
C GLN A 54 -4.07 -13.49 10.60
N GLU A 55 -4.37 -14.80 10.50
CA GLU A 55 -4.25 -15.55 9.25
C GLU A 55 -5.22 -15.02 8.20
N ALA A 56 -6.45 -14.72 8.59
CA ALA A 56 -7.45 -14.13 7.71
C ALA A 56 -6.99 -12.76 7.17
N TYR A 57 -6.40 -11.92 8.04
CA TYR A 57 -5.85 -10.65 7.61
C TYR A 57 -4.62 -10.80 6.72
N TYR A 58 -3.69 -11.69 7.08
CA TYR A 58 -2.43 -11.84 6.36
C TYR A 58 -2.60 -12.45 4.97
N ASN A 59 -3.49 -13.44 4.81
CA ASN A 59 -3.59 -14.23 3.59
C ASN A 59 -4.92 -14.11 2.84
N LYS A 60 -5.98 -13.57 3.46
CA LYS A 60 -7.31 -13.49 2.85
C LYS A 60 -7.86 -12.07 2.70
N GLN A 61 -7.05 -11.07 3.02
CA GLN A 61 -7.51 -9.68 2.98
C GLN A 61 -7.50 -9.11 1.56
N TRP A 62 -6.44 -9.32 0.79
CA TRP A 62 -6.22 -8.61 -0.47
C TRP A 62 -6.34 -9.50 -1.70
N ARG A 63 -6.91 -8.92 -2.76
CA ARG A 63 -7.00 -9.50 -4.10
C ARG A 63 -5.72 -9.21 -4.89
N TYR A 64 -4.57 -9.72 -4.44
CA TYR A 64 -3.28 -9.49 -5.10
C TYR A 64 -3.31 -9.90 -6.57
N ASP A 65 -3.89 -11.07 -6.88
CA ASP A 65 -3.98 -11.57 -8.26
C ASP A 65 -4.75 -10.61 -9.16
N TYR A 66 -5.84 -10.00 -8.64
CA TYR A 66 -6.60 -9.03 -9.38
C TYR A 66 -5.80 -7.74 -9.63
N LEU A 67 -5.19 -7.15 -8.60
CA LEU A 67 -4.33 -5.97 -8.72
C LEU A 67 -3.17 -6.22 -9.71
N ILE A 68 -2.55 -7.39 -9.62
CA ILE A 68 -1.47 -7.80 -10.52
C ILE A 68 -1.96 -7.88 -11.96
N GLN A 69 -3.02 -8.62 -12.23
CA GLN A 69 -3.47 -8.85 -13.61
C GLN A 69 -4.09 -7.60 -14.25
N SER A 70 -4.82 -6.80 -13.48
CA SER A 70 -5.53 -5.62 -14.02
C SER A 70 -4.66 -4.36 -14.11
N ILE A 71 -3.61 -4.22 -13.26
CA ILE A 71 -2.83 -2.98 -13.17
C ILE A 71 -1.32 -3.24 -13.30
N LEU A 72 -0.73 -4.01 -12.39
CA LEU A 72 0.73 -4.03 -12.26
C LEU A 72 1.40 -4.71 -13.47
N LYS A 73 0.93 -5.88 -13.87
CA LYS A 73 1.51 -6.66 -14.94
C LYS A 73 1.37 -6.00 -16.34
N PRO A 74 0.21 -5.45 -16.72
CA PRO A 74 0.13 -4.68 -17.95
C PRO A 74 1.13 -3.53 -18.01
N LEU A 75 1.20 -2.70 -16.97
CA LEU A 75 2.12 -1.56 -16.92
C LEU A 75 3.59 -2.01 -16.91
N LYS A 76 3.92 -3.06 -16.15
CA LYS A 76 5.29 -3.63 -16.14
C LYS A 76 5.71 -4.13 -17.53
N ASN A 77 4.75 -4.56 -18.35
CA ASN A 77 4.98 -4.99 -19.75
C ASN A 77 4.92 -3.84 -20.75
N GLY A 78 4.78 -2.58 -20.30
CA GLY A 78 4.70 -1.42 -21.20
C GLY A 78 3.38 -1.30 -21.94
N LEU A 79 2.31 -1.89 -21.41
CA LEU A 79 0.96 -1.77 -21.96
C LEU A 79 0.18 -0.68 -21.21
N PRO A 80 -0.59 0.17 -21.91
CA PRO A 80 -1.46 1.14 -21.26
C PRO A 80 -2.66 0.44 -20.62
N ILE A 81 -3.25 1.08 -19.63
CA ILE A 81 -4.55 0.69 -19.09
C ILE A 81 -5.60 1.67 -19.61
N ASN A 82 -6.65 1.14 -20.20
CA ASN A 82 -7.83 1.90 -20.58
C ASN A 82 -9.06 0.97 -20.49
N GLY A 83 -9.69 0.97 -19.32
CA GLY A 83 -10.80 0.04 -19.07
C GLY A 83 -11.42 0.21 -17.69
N LEU A 84 -12.41 -0.61 -17.44
CA LEU A 84 -13.08 -0.69 -16.14
C LEU A 84 -12.25 -1.56 -15.19
N ILE A 85 -12.00 -1.02 -14.00
CA ILE A 85 -11.31 -1.70 -12.90
C ILE A 85 -12.24 -1.74 -11.70
N GLU A 86 -12.34 -2.91 -11.09
CA GLU A 86 -13.12 -3.10 -9.86
C GLU A 86 -12.39 -2.56 -8.64
N PHE A 87 -13.08 -1.74 -7.86
CA PHE A 87 -12.66 -1.23 -6.57
C PHE A 87 -13.63 -1.71 -5.49
N TYR A 88 -13.11 -2.05 -4.32
CA TYR A 88 -13.95 -2.46 -3.21
C TYR A 88 -14.76 -1.28 -2.66
N ASN A 89 -16.07 -1.43 -2.61
CA ASN A 89 -17.00 -0.50 -1.99
C ASN A 89 -17.34 -0.96 -0.56
N LYS A 90 -16.89 -0.18 0.42
CA LYS A 90 -17.08 -0.49 1.86
C LYS A 90 -18.53 -0.45 2.32
N GLU A 91 -19.37 0.36 1.66
CA GLU A 91 -20.76 0.54 2.02
C GLU A 91 -21.60 -0.69 1.67
N ASN A 92 -21.35 -1.25 0.50
CA ASN A 92 -22.08 -2.39 -0.02
C ASN A 92 -21.40 -3.73 0.25
N ASP A 93 -20.14 -3.73 0.75
CA ASP A 93 -19.28 -4.92 0.89
C ASP A 93 -19.15 -5.70 -0.43
N ASP A 94 -19.01 -4.98 -1.53
CA ASP A 94 -18.97 -5.50 -2.90
C ASP A 94 -18.04 -4.64 -3.76
N TYR A 95 -17.99 -4.89 -5.05
CA TYR A 95 -17.14 -4.16 -6.00
C TYR A 95 -17.92 -3.15 -6.81
N GLU A 96 -17.27 -2.02 -7.09
CA GLU A 96 -17.72 -1.04 -8.09
C GLU A 96 -16.67 -0.88 -9.18
N GLU A 97 -17.11 -0.78 -10.41
CA GLU A 97 -16.23 -0.54 -11.56
C GLU A 97 -16.02 0.95 -11.79
N LYS A 98 -14.76 1.35 -11.99
CA LYS A 98 -14.38 2.72 -12.36
C LYS A 98 -13.52 2.72 -13.61
N GLN A 99 -13.74 3.69 -14.50
CA GLN A 99 -12.88 3.89 -15.65
C GLN A 99 -11.49 4.32 -15.21
N VAL A 100 -10.48 3.56 -15.59
CA VAL A 100 -9.07 3.85 -15.33
C VAL A 100 -8.34 4.02 -16.65
N MET A 101 -7.58 5.11 -16.76
CA MET A 101 -6.72 5.40 -17.90
C MET A 101 -5.31 5.71 -17.40
N ILE A 102 -4.34 4.92 -17.83
CA ILE A 102 -2.91 5.09 -17.52
C ILE A 102 -2.12 4.83 -18.80
N PRO A 103 -1.33 5.80 -19.28
CA PRO A 103 -0.49 5.59 -20.46
C PRO A 103 0.61 4.57 -20.18
N ALA A 104 1.14 3.95 -21.22
CA ALA A 104 2.19 2.93 -21.12
C ALA A 104 3.48 3.46 -20.45
N GLU A 105 3.73 4.75 -20.50
CA GLU A 105 4.87 5.44 -19.90
C GLU A 105 4.47 6.23 -18.62
N GLY A 106 3.30 5.93 -18.07
CA GLY A 106 2.77 6.62 -16.89
C GLY A 106 3.53 6.29 -15.61
N MET A 107 3.17 6.98 -14.55
CA MET A 107 3.63 6.68 -13.20
C MET A 107 2.45 6.30 -12.33
N ILE A 108 2.62 5.24 -11.53
CA ILE A 108 1.67 4.89 -10.49
C ILE A 108 2.36 4.78 -9.14
N ILE A 109 1.62 5.13 -8.11
CA ILE A 109 1.95 4.92 -6.71
C ILE A 109 0.95 3.92 -6.18
N VAL A 110 1.42 2.84 -5.57
CA VAL A 110 0.59 1.91 -4.81
C VAL A 110 0.96 2.05 -3.34
N GLU A 111 0.01 2.40 -2.49
CA GLU A 111 0.25 2.45 -1.05
C GLU A 111 -0.52 1.34 -0.34
N GLY A 112 0.10 0.77 0.68
CA GLY A 112 -0.52 -0.28 1.47
C GLY A 112 0.43 -0.92 2.45
N VAL A 113 -0.07 -1.93 3.16
CA VAL A 113 0.74 -2.80 4.01
C VAL A 113 1.20 -4.02 3.20
N PHE A 114 2.34 -4.62 3.56
CA PHE A 114 2.80 -5.89 3.00
C PHE A 114 3.15 -5.85 1.49
N LEU A 115 3.51 -4.67 0.95
CA LEU A 115 3.83 -4.53 -0.47
C LEU A 115 5.11 -5.26 -0.88
N GLN A 116 5.99 -5.56 0.08
CA GLN A 116 7.24 -6.26 -0.21
C GLN A 116 7.14 -7.78 -0.08
N ARG A 117 5.92 -8.31 0.06
CA ARG A 117 5.69 -9.75 -0.08
C ARG A 117 6.08 -10.21 -1.48
N LYS A 118 6.52 -11.47 -1.58
CA LYS A 118 6.98 -12.11 -2.84
C LYS A 118 5.99 -12.02 -3.99
N GLU A 119 4.69 -11.92 -3.69
CA GLU A 119 3.63 -11.81 -4.71
C GLU A 119 3.66 -10.47 -5.43
N LEU A 120 4.12 -9.40 -4.75
CA LEU A 120 4.04 -8.02 -5.24
C LEU A 120 5.40 -7.37 -5.52
N ARG A 121 6.43 -7.69 -4.72
CA ARG A 121 7.70 -6.94 -4.70
C ARG A 121 8.32 -6.72 -6.07
N ASP A 122 8.30 -7.73 -6.94
CA ASP A 122 8.94 -7.68 -8.26
C ASP A 122 8.23 -6.78 -9.27
N TYR A 123 7.02 -6.35 -8.97
CA TYR A 123 6.30 -5.40 -9.81
C TYR A 123 6.73 -3.95 -9.56
N PHE A 124 7.26 -3.64 -8.39
CA PHE A 124 7.69 -2.28 -8.04
C PHE A 124 9.10 -1.98 -8.57
N ASP A 125 9.25 -0.81 -9.16
CA ASP A 125 10.56 -0.27 -9.58
C ASP A 125 11.31 0.35 -8.41
N ALA A 126 10.58 0.82 -7.40
CA ALA A 126 11.10 1.21 -6.10
C ALA A 126 10.04 1.03 -5.02
N VAL A 127 10.47 0.67 -3.82
CA VAL A 127 9.63 0.64 -2.62
C VAL A 127 10.22 1.53 -1.55
N ILE A 128 9.39 2.45 -1.06
CA ILE A 128 9.69 3.29 0.09
C ILE A 128 8.95 2.71 1.31
N PHE A 129 9.68 2.38 2.36
CA PHE A 129 9.11 1.89 3.60
C PHE A 129 9.02 3.02 4.63
N ILE A 130 7.83 3.27 5.17
CA ILE A 130 7.62 4.23 6.25
C ILE A 130 7.67 3.49 7.57
N ASP A 131 8.82 3.63 8.25
CA ASP A 131 9.11 3.00 9.53
C ASP A 131 8.72 3.92 10.68
N VAL A 132 7.75 3.47 11.47
CA VAL A 132 7.25 4.15 12.67
C VAL A 132 7.09 3.11 13.78
N ASN A 133 7.59 3.42 14.96
CA ASN A 133 7.48 2.51 16.10
C ASN A 133 6.02 2.16 16.45
N LYS A 134 5.84 1.05 17.14
CA LYS A 134 4.51 0.48 17.41
C LYS A 134 3.67 1.39 18.32
N GLU A 135 4.30 2.07 19.27
CA GLU A 135 3.66 2.96 20.22
C GLU A 135 3.03 4.17 19.52
N ASP A 136 3.78 4.85 18.67
CA ASP A 136 3.29 6.00 17.90
C ASP A 136 2.19 5.58 16.91
N ARG A 137 2.32 4.39 16.30
CA ARG A 137 1.29 3.85 15.41
C ARG A 137 0.00 3.54 16.15
N LEU A 138 0.12 2.94 17.35
CA LEU A 138 -1.04 2.63 18.20
C LEU A 138 -1.78 3.91 18.61
N GLU A 139 -1.07 4.93 19.06
CA GLU A 139 -1.69 6.23 19.41
C GLU A 139 -2.50 6.80 18.22
N ARG A 140 -1.92 6.78 17.03
CA ARG A 140 -2.59 7.29 15.82
C ARG A 140 -3.84 6.50 15.44
N VAL A 141 -3.80 5.18 15.53
CA VAL A 141 -4.95 4.34 15.17
C VAL A 141 -6.06 4.41 16.21
N LEU A 142 -5.72 4.55 17.49
CA LEU A 142 -6.70 4.80 18.55
C LEU A 142 -7.44 6.13 18.35
N GLY A 143 -6.76 7.15 17.80
CA GLY A 143 -7.37 8.44 17.45
C GLY A 143 -8.14 8.46 16.13
N ARG A 144 -7.91 7.48 15.23
CA ARG A 144 -8.46 7.46 13.87
C ARG A 144 -9.57 6.44 13.65
N ASP A 145 -9.41 5.23 14.21
CA ASP A 145 -10.17 4.05 13.78
C ASP A 145 -11.49 3.87 14.56
N HIS A 146 -12.13 4.98 14.94
CA HIS A 146 -13.41 5.00 15.68
C HIS A 146 -14.55 4.24 14.98
N TYR A 147 -14.44 3.97 13.69
CA TYR A 147 -15.39 3.11 12.96
C TYR A 147 -15.36 1.64 13.42
N ILE A 148 -14.33 1.21 14.12
CA ILE A 148 -14.24 -0.14 14.72
C ILE A 148 -15.07 -0.20 16.01
N GLY A 149 -15.10 0.90 16.80
CA GLY A 149 -15.80 0.97 18.07
C GLY A 149 -15.06 1.84 19.10
N THR A 150 -15.14 1.45 20.35
CA THR A 150 -14.44 2.05 21.48
C THR A 150 -12.92 1.83 21.38
N GLN A 151 -12.14 2.57 22.16
CA GLN A 151 -10.68 2.38 22.20
C GLN A 151 -10.27 0.96 22.59
N ASP A 152 -11.00 0.32 23.52
CA ASP A 152 -10.74 -1.06 23.93
C ASP A 152 -11.03 -2.05 22.79
N GLU A 153 -12.08 -1.83 22.00
CA GLU A 153 -12.41 -2.65 20.84
C GLU A 153 -11.38 -2.46 19.72
N ILE A 154 -10.90 -1.24 19.49
CA ILE A 154 -9.81 -0.95 18.55
C ILE A 154 -8.55 -1.69 19.01
N LEU A 155 -8.13 -1.52 20.27
CA LEU A 155 -6.95 -2.16 20.83
C LEU A 155 -7.02 -3.68 20.67
N LYS A 156 -8.14 -4.29 21.11
CA LYS A 156 -8.34 -5.74 20.98
C LYS A 156 -8.22 -6.22 19.54
N LYS A 157 -8.76 -5.47 18.58
CA LYS A 157 -8.66 -5.81 17.16
C LYS A 157 -7.23 -5.70 16.64
N TYR A 158 -6.49 -4.68 17.09
CA TYR A 158 -5.08 -4.54 16.72
C TYR A 158 -4.23 -5.67 17.29
N GLU A 159 -4.46 -6.07 18.55
CA GLU A 159 -3.74 -7.16 19.22
C GLU A 159 -4.04 -8.55 18.63
N SER A 160 -5.28 -8.79 18.20
CA SER A 160 -5.67 -10.12 17.69
C SER A 160 -5.49 -10.30 16.19
N ARG A 161 -5.55 -9.21 15.42
CA ARG A 161 -5.60 -9.27 13.94
C ARG A 161 -4.42 -8.60 13.27
N TYR A 162 -4.19 -7.31 13.57
CA TYR A 162 -3.24 -6.52 12.79
C TYR A 162 -1.80 -6.69 13.24
N PHE A 163 -1.50 -6.48 14.50
CA PHE A 163 -0.13 -6.56 15.02
C PHE A 163 0.51 -7.93 14.81
N PRO A 164 -0.14 -9.08 15.09
CA PRO A 164 0.50 -10.36 14.84
C PRO A 164 0.79 -10.63 13.35
N ALA A 165 -0.05 -10.09 12.45
CA ALA A 165 0.20 -10.20 11.01
C ALA A 165 1.34 -9.28 10.56
N GLU A 166 1.45 -8.09 11.16
CA GLU A 166 2.54 -7.16 10.93
C GLU A 166 3.88 -7.72 11.47
N ASP A 167 3.88 -8.27 12.67
CA ASP A 167 5.05 -8.92 13.27
C ASP A 167 5.55 -10.08 12.38
N ARG A 168 4.62 -10.91 11.88
CA ARG A 168 4.92 -11.96 10.91
C ARG A 168 5.54 -11.41 9.62
N TYR A 169 5.01 -10.30 9.10
CA TYR A 169 5.56 -9.67 7.90
C TYR A 169 6.98 -9.15 8.11
N LEU A 170 7.25 -8.55 9.27
CA LEU A 170 8.58 -8.09 9.63
C LEU A 170 9.58 -9.25 9.73
N GLU A 171 9.17 -10.38 10.32
CA GLU A 171 9.99 -11.58 10.46
C GLU A 171 10.27 -12.29 9.12
N GLU A 172 9.24 -12.44 8.28
CA GLU A 172 9.35 -13.19 7.02
C GLU A 172 10.09 -12.41 5.92
N TYR A 173 9.93 -11.09 5.87
CA TYR A 173 10.37 -10.28 4.72
C TYR A 173 11.42 -9.24 5.05
N ASP A 174 11.61 -8.88 6.33
CA ASP A 174 12.53 -7.80 6.72
C ASP A 174 12.38 -6.55 5.83
N PRO A 175 11.17 -5.95 5.78
CA PRO A 175 10.84 -4.92 4.79
C PRO A 175 11.66 -3.63 4.93
N VAL A 176 12.25 -3.39 6.10
CA VAL A 176 13.17 -2.27 6.34
C VAL A 176 14.44 -2.42 5.52
N HIS A 177 15.04 -3.60 5.50
CA HIS A 177 16.25 -3.88 4.73
C HIS A 177 15.96 -4.11 3.23
N LEU A 178 14.78 -4.63 2.90
CA LEU A 178 14.37 -4.86 1.51
C LEU A 178 13.99 -3.59 0.76
N ALA A 179 13.55 -2.54 1.46
CA ALA A 179 13.11 -1.31 0.85
C ALA A 179 14.25 -0.57 0.16
N ASP A 180 13.97 0.05 -0.98
CA ASP A 180 14.92 0.91 -1.69
C ASP A 180 15.19 2.21 -0.91
N ARG A 181 14.27 2.62 -0.04
CA ARG A 181 14.41 3.75 0.87
C ARG A 181 13.54 3.57 2.12
N VAL A 182 14.07 3.95 3.26
CA VAL A 182 13.33 3.95 4.54
C VAL A 182 13.17 5.38 5.02
N LEU A 183 11.95 5.72 5.44
CA LEU A 183 11.60 7.00 6.05
C LEU A 183 11.20 6.76 7.51
N SER A 184 11.84 7.45 8.43
CA SER A 184 11.49 7.44 9.86
C SER A 184 10.95 8.80 10.29
N ALA A 185 9.91 8.83 11.12
CA ALA A 185 9.33 10.05 11.71
C ALA A 185 8.78 11.07 10.70
N VAL A 186 7.89 10.64 9.83
CA VAL A 186 7.30 11.41 8.70
C VAL A 186 6.60 12.73 9.14
N ASN A 187 6.11 12.86 10.37
CA ASN A 187 5.22 13.97 10.76
C ASN A 187 5.88 15.35 10.81
N SER A 188 7.09 15.48 11.31
CA SER A 188 7.76 16.79 11.49
C SER A 188 8.56 17.26 10.27
N ARG A 189 8.77 16.37 9.29
CA ARG A 189 9.62 16.60 8.12
C ARG A 189 8.97 16.18 6.81
N LEU A 190 7.65 16.06 6.79
CA LEU A 190 6.88 15.46 5.70
C LEU A 190 7.22 16.07 4.32
N GLU A 191 7.26 17.40 4.22
CA GLU A 191 7.58 18.10 2.98
C GLU A 191 9.01 17.81 2.49
N ARG A 192 9.96 17.74 3.40
CA ARG A 192 11.35 17.41 3.07
C ARG A 192 11.47 15.97 2.60
N GLU A 193 10.84 15.03 3.31
CA GLU A 193 10.86 13.61 2.96
C GLU A 193 10.21 13.37 1.58
N VAL A 194 9.13 14.08 1.25
CA VAL A 194 8.51 14.02 -0.07
C VAL A 194 9.48 14.50 -1.15
N ASN A 195 10.14 15.66 -0.97
CA ASN A 195 11.10 16.18 -1.93
C ASN A 195 12.30 15.23 -2.12
N ASP A 196 12.80 14.63 -1.03
CA ASP A 196 13.90 13.67 -1.07
C ASP A 196 13.49 12.39 -1.83
N VAL A 197 12.23 11.93 -1.67
CA VAL A 197 11.71 10.78 -2.42
C VAL A 197 11.51 11.12 -3.90
N ILE A 198 11.02 12.30 -4.24
CA ILE A 198 10.91 12.74 -5.63
C ILE A 198 12.30 12.71 -6.31
N SER A 199 13.28 13.33 -5.69
CA SER A 199 14.66 13.33 -6.21
C SER A 199 15.22 11.91 -6.37
N PHE A 200 14.92 11.02 -5.44
CA PHE A 200 15.32 9.61 -5.53
C PHE A 200 14.67 8.90 -6.73
N ILE A 201 13.35 9.09 -6.95
CA ILE A 201 12.62 8.49 -8.07
C ILE A 201 13.14 9.01 -9.42
N GLU A 202 13.41 10.32 -9.52
CA GLU A 202 13.92 10.96 -10.74
C GLU A 202 15.32 10.48 -11.09
N ASN A 203 16.21 10.38 -10.12
CA ASN A 203 17.59 9.92 -10.32
C ASN A 203 17.67 8.46 -10.82
N ARG A 204 16.80 7.57 -10.32
CA ARG A 204 16.68 6.19 -10.84
C ARG A 204 16.22 6.14 -12.30
N SER A 205 15.52 7.17 -12.75
CA SER A 205 15.07 7.28 -14.15
C SER A 205 16.19 7.59 -15.13
N SER A 206 17.19 8.31 -14.66
CA SER A 206 18.34 8.75 -15.47
C SER A 206 19.41 7.66 -15.63
N SER A 207 19.45 6.68 -14.71
CA SER A 207 20.43 5.60 -14.68
C SER A 207 20.08 4.38 -15.54
N THR A 208 18.88 4.36 -16.13
CA THR A 208 18.38 3.23 -16.95
C THR A 208 18.37 3.54 -18.47
N ARG A 209 19.05 4.61 -18.86
CA ARG A 209 19.25 4.98 -20.29
C ARG A 209 20.55 4.51 -20.85
#